data_8475b2e130f8ed915f921a4c6d913161
#
_entry.id   8475b2e130f8ed915f921a4c6d913161
#
_cell.length_a   1.000
_cell.length_b   1.000
_cell.length_c   1.000
_cell.angle_alpha   90.00
_cell.angle_beta   90.00
_cell.angle_gamma   90.00
#
_symmetry.space_group_name_H-M   'P 1'
#
loop_
_entity.id
_entity.type
_entity.pdbx_description
1 polymer ?
#
loop_
_entity_poly.entity_id
_entity_poly.type
_entity_poly.pdbx_seq_one_letter_code
_entity_poly.pdbx_strand_id
1 'polypeptide(L)'
;LLDEPTANLDPYSLNLIEQIILDENKKGKTIILTTHDMGQAKRLAKEILFFNKGKLLEQTKAINFFKKPKTKEAQSYINGKILL
;
A
#
# COMPACT_ATOMS: atom_id res chain seq x y z
N LEU A 1 -6.88 -8.69 -8.11
CA LEU A 1 -6.14 -7.41 -8.20
C LEU A 1 -7.09 -6.23 -8.14
N LEU A 2 -6.86 -5.35 -7.20
CA LEU A 2 -7.61 -4.11 -7.05
C LEU A 2 -6.69 -2.93 -7.37
N ASP A 3 -7.05 -2.12 -8.35
CA ASP A 3 -6.23 -0.99 -8.77
C ASP A 3 -6.79 0.30 -8.15
N GLU A 4 -6.11 0.80 -7.13
CA GLU A 4 -6.51 2.00 -6.38
C GLU A 4 -8.00 1.99 -6.02
N PRO A 5 -8.46 0.97 -5.26
CA PRO A 5 -9.89 0.72 -5.11
C PRO A 5 -10.66 1.82 -4.37
N THR A 6 -9.94 2.70 -3.66
CA THR A 6 -10.57 3.76 -2.88
C THR A 6 -10.30 5.16 -3.43
N ALA A 7 -9.77 5.26 -4.66
CA ALA A 7 -9.53 6.56 -5.29
C ALA A 7 -10.86 7.31 -5.45
N ASN A 8 -10.86 8.58 -5.06
CA ASN A 8 -12.01 9.49 -5.20
C ASN A 8 -13.23 9.12 -4.34
N LEU A 9 -13.05 8.30 -3.31
CA LEU A 9 -14.12 7.97 -2.38
C LEU A 9 -14.11 8.92 -1.18
N ASP A 10 -15.30 9.17 -0.62
CA ASP A 10 -15.42 9.89 0.64
C ASP A 10 -14.89 9.03 1.80
N PRO A 11 -14.59 9.63 2.98
CA PRO A 11 -14.02 8.87 4.10
C PRO A 11 -14.90 7.70 4.57
N TYR A 12 -16.22 7.85 4.53
CA TYR A 12 -17.13 6.80 4.95
C TYR A 12 -17.06 5.59 4.01
N SER A 13 -17.16 5.84 2.70
CA SER A 13 -17.10 4.78 1.70
C SER A 13 -15.72 4.12 1.67
N LEU A 14 -14.65 4.90 1.83
CA LEU A 14 -13.31 4.38 1.92
C LEU A 14 -13.18 3.40 3.08
N ASN A 15 -13.69 3.76 4.25
CA ASN A 15 -13.63 2.90 5.43
C ASN A 15 -14.38 1.60 5.22
N LEU A 16 -15.54 1.64 4.57
CA LEU A 16 -16.31 0.42 4.27
C LEU A 16 -15.53 -0.52 3.35
N ILE A 17 -14.92 0.02 2.29
CA ILE A 17 -14.15 -0.79 1.34
C ILE A 17 -12.93 -1.41 2.03
N GLU A 18 -12.21 -0.63 2.83
CA GLU A 18 -11.06 -1.16 3.57
C GLU A 18 -11.46 -2.27 4.52
N GLN A 19 -12.62 -2.13 5.19
CA GLN A 19 -13.10 -3.15 6.10
C GLN A 19 -13.44 -4.44 5.37
N ILE A 20 -14.05 -4.34 4.19
CA ILE A 20 -14.34 -5.52 3.35
C ILE A 20 -13.05 -6.22 2.96
N ILE A 21 -12.03 -5.47 2.55
CA ILE A 21 -10.73 -6.04 2.17
C ILE A 21 -10.11 -6.80 3.34
N LEU A 22 -10.11 -6.21 4.53
CA LEU A 22 -9.56 -6.86 5.71
C LEU A 22 -10.32 -8.13 6.08
N ASP A 23 -11.65 -8.09 6.00
CA ASP A 23 -12.49 -9.25 6.33
C ASP A 23 -12.26 -10.40 5.35
N GLU A 24 -12.19 -10.12 4.06
CA GLU A 24 -11.94 -11.14 3.04
C GLU A 24 -10.54 -11.74 3.20
N ASN A 25 -9.54 -10.92 3.56
CA ASN A 25 -8.19 -11.42 3.79
C ASN A 25 -8.15 -12.35 5.01
N LYS A 26 -8.89 -12.04 6.07
CA LYS A 26 -8.98 -12.91 7.25
C LYS A 26 -9.58 -14.27 6.94
N LYS A 27 -10.41 -14.35 5.91
CA LYS A 27 -10.99 -15.60 5.45
C LYS A 27 -10.03 -16.45 4.63
N GLY A 28 -8.79 -16.02 4.47
CA GLY A 28 -7.76 -16.74 3.75
C GLY A 28 -7.59 -16.36 2.30
N LYS A 29 -8.26 -15.31 1.83
CA LYS A 29 -8.12 -14.84 0.46
C LYS A 29 -6.87 -13.98 0.32
N THR A 30 -6.11 -14.19 -0.75
CA THR A 30 -4.99 -13.34 -1.10
C THR A 30 -5.50 -12.16 -1.92
N ILE A 31 -5.25 -10.95 -1.44
CA ILE A 31 -5.70 -9.72 -2.08
C ILE A 31 -4.49 -8.89 -2.47
N ILE A 32 -4.43 -8.49 -3.73
CA ILE A 32 -3.38 -7.61 -4.24
C ILE A 32 -4.04 -6.29 -4.63
N LEU A 33 -3.54 -5.19 -4.10
CA LEU A 33 -4.05 -3.87 -4.47
C LEU A 33 -2.90 -2.90 -4.74
N THR A 34 -3.18 -1.91 -5.58
CA THR A 34 -2.23 -0.83 -5.82
C THR A 34 -2.75 0.43 -5.14
N THR A 35 -1.84 1.25 -4.64
CA THR A 35 -2.23 2.50 -4.01
C THR A 35 -1.06 3.48 -3.97
N HIS A 36 -1.36 4.77 -4.07
CA HIS A 36 -0.41 5.85 -3.81
C HIS A 36 -0.57 6.39 -2.39
N ASP A 37 -1.57 5.92 -1.66
CA ASP A 37 -1.85 6.39 -0.30
C ASP A 37 -1.06 5.53 0.69
N MET A 38 -0.03 6.11 1.28
CA MET A 38 0.81 5.39 2.24
C MET A 38 0.05 5.04 3.52
N GLY A 39 -0.89 5.87 3.93
CA GLY A 39 -1.75 5.54 5.07
C GLY A 39 -2.57 4.29 4.81
N GLN A 40 -3.14 4.16 3.63
CA GLN A 40 -3.90 2.97 3.24
C GLN A 40 -3.00 1.73 3.20
N ALA A 41 -1.82 1.85 2.59
CA ALA A 41 -0.88 0.73 2.54
C ALA A 41 -0.51 0.27 3.95
N LYS A 42 -0.30 1.21 4.86
CA LYS A 42 0.06 0.92 6.24
C LYS A 42 -1.07 0.20 6.99
N ARG A 43 -2.33 0.58 6.71
CA ARG A 43 -3.49 -0.03 7.37
C ARG A 43 -3.80 -1.43 6.83
N LEU A 44 -3.61 -1.66 5.54
CA LEU A 44 -4.11 -2.87 4.87
C LEU A 44 -3.04 -3.91 4.56
N ALA A 45 -1.83 -3.48 4.23
CA ALA A 45 -0.84 -4.39 3.65
C ALA A 45 -0.11 -5.20 4.71
N LYS A 46 0.13 -6.47 4.40
CA LYS A 46 1.05 -7.32 5.15
C LYS A 46 2.41 -7.34 4.49
N GLU A 47 2.43 -7.23 3.16
CA GLU A 47 3.65 -7.20 2.37
C GLU A 47 3.58 -6.06 1.36
N ILE A 48 4.70 -5.41 1.12
CA ILE A 48 4.82 -4.29 0.20
C ILE A 48 5.71 -4.67 -0.97
N LEU A 49 5.22 -4.35 -2.16
CA LEU A 49 6.01 -4.37 -3.38
C LEU A 49 6.13 -2.92 -3.84
N PHE A 50 7.34 -2.36 -3.76
CA PHE A 50 7.55 -0.97 -4.12
C PHE A 50 8.13 -0.86 -5.52
N PHE A 51 7.38 -0.22 -6.41
CA PHE A 51 7.76 -0.01 -7.80
C PHE A 51 8.09 1.44 -8.05
N ASN A 52 9.11 1.67 -8.88
CA ASN A 52 9.42 3.00 -9.38
C ASN A 52 9.92 2.88 -10.81
N LYS A 53 9.35 3.69 -11.71
CA LYS A 53 9.69 3.71 -13.14
C LYS A 53 9.64 2.31 -13.78
N GLY A 54 8.63 1.53 -13.42
CA GLY A 54 8.42 0.20 -13.95
C GLY A 54 9.31 -0.89 -13.38
N LYS A 55 10.11 -0.57 -12.36
CA LYS A 55 11.01 -1.53 -11.73
C LYS A 55 10.59 -1.80 -10.29
N LEU A 56 10.66 -3.08 -9.89
CA LEU A 56 10.46 -3.48 -8.50
C LEU A 56 11.75 -3.18 -7.72
N LEU A 57 11.67 -2.23 -6.80
CA LEU A 57 12.83 -1.82 -6.00
C LEU A 57 12.93 -2.53 -4.66
N GLU A 58 11.79 -2.80 -4.02
CA GLU A 58 11.75 -3.49 -2.74
C GLU A 58 10.59 -4.44 -2.67
N GLN A 59 10.81 -5.57 -2.01
CA GLN A 59 9.75 -6.51 -1.66
C GLN A 59 10.01 -6.94 -0.22
N THR A 60 9.13 -6.53 0.70
CA THR A 60 9.35 -6.77 2.11
C THR A 60 8.04 -6.69 2.89
N LYS A 61 8.08 -7.14 4.14
CA LYS A 61 6.92 -7.02 5.03
C LYS A 61 6.63 -5.54 5.29
N ALA A 62 5.33 -5.21 5.38
CA ALA A 62 4.92 -3.81 5.55
C ALA A 62 5.56 -3.15 6.77
N ILE A 63 5.66 -3.86 7.89
CA ILE A 63 6.25 -3.30 9.10
C ILE A 63 7.71 -2.88 8.87
N ASN A 64 8.47 -3.66 8.10
CA ASN A 64 9.86 -3.33 7.79
C ASN A 64 9.95 -2.20 6.78
N PHE A 65 9.07 -2.18 5.79
CA PHE A 65 9.08 -1.15 4.77
C PHE A 65 8.89 0.25 5.37
N PHE A 66 7.91 0.40 6.25
CA PHE A 66 7.61 1.71 6.84
C PHE A 66 8.59 2.11 7.93
N LYS A 67 9.18 1.15 8.62
CA LYS A 67 10.17 1.43 9.66
C LYS A 67 11.53 1.80 9.08
N LYS A 68 11.99 1.02 8.10
CA LYS A 68 13.35 1.15 7.57
C LYS A 68 13.39 0.77 6.10
N PRO A 69 12.90 1.65 5.21
CA PRO A 69 12.95 1.38 3.78
C PRO A 69 14.40 1.27 3.30
N LYS A 70 14.65 0.33 2.41
CA LYS A 70 16.01 0.00 1.96
C LYS A 70 16.54 0.94 0.89
N THR A 71 15.66 1.50 0.06
CA THR A 71 16.05 2.33 -1.07
C THR A 71 15.82 3.81 -0.78
N LYS A 72 16.59 4.68 -1.45
CA LYS A 72 16.39 6.13 -1.34
C LYS A 72 15.04 6.54 -1.88
N GLU A 73 14.59 5.89 -2.96
CA GLU A 73 13.31 6.17 -3.57
C GLU A 73 12.16 5.88 -2.59
N ALA A 74 12.21 4.76 -1.89
CA ALA A 74 11.19 4.41 -0.90
C ALA A 74 11.23 5.38 0.28
N GLN A 75 12.42 5.75 0.75
CA GLN A 75 12.58 6.72 1.83
C GLN A 75 11.94 8.06 1.46
N SER A 76 12.21 8.53 0.25
CA SER A 76 11.64 9.78 -0.24
C SER A 76 10.13 9.69 -0.37
N TYR A 77 9.60 8.59 -0.86
CA TYR A 77 8.17 8.39 -1.05
C TYR A 77 7.44 8.39 0.30
N ILE A 78 7.96 7.64 1.27
CA ILE A 78 7.37 7.55 2.61
C ILE A 78 7.40 8.91 3.30
N ASN A 79 8.44 9.70 3.08
CA ASN A 79 8.58 11.02 3.67
C ASN A 79 7.81 12.10 2.91
N GLY A 80 7.01 11.72 1.92
CA GLY A 80 6.16 12.65 1.19
C GLY A 80 6.85 13.44 0.10
N LYS A 81 8.06 13.05 -0.30
CA LYS A 81 8.77 13.71 -1.40
C LYS A 81 8.34 13.14 -2.73
N ILE A 82 8.36 13.99 -3.76
CA ILE A 82 8.00 13.58 -5.11
C ILE A 82 9.17 12.83 -5.74
N LEU A 83 8.89 11.66 -6.31
CA LEU A 83 9.88 10.90 -7.09
C LEU A 83 9.86 11.37 -8.54
N LEU A 84 11.00 11.76 -9.03
CA LEU A 84 11.16 12.23 -10.42
C LEU A 84 11.84 11.18 -11.29
#